data_67de061d1c734ddda8ee199bb3325b6e
#
_entry.id   67de061d1c734ddda8ee199bb3325b6e
#
_cell.length_a   1.000
_cell.length_b   1.000
_cell.length_c   1.000
_cell.angle_alpha   90.00
_cell.angle_beta   90.00
_cell.angle_gamma   90.00
#
_symmetry.space_group_name_H-M   'P 1'
#
loop_
_entity.id
_entity.type
_entity.pdbx_description
1 polymer ?
#
loop_
_entity_poly.entity_id
_entity_poly.type
_entity_poly.pdbx_seq_one_letter_code
_entity_poly.pdbx_strand_id
1 'polypeptide(L)'
;MSATMSAVIPNQPPQHVPPNAEVIRGQIFEVGPRYTNLAYIGEGAYGMVVSTYDNLTKTKVAIKKISPFEHQTYCQRTLREIKILTRFKHENIIDIRDIITSPTLDLFKDVYIVQCLMETDLYKLLKTQKLSNDHICYFLYQILRGLKYIHSANVLHRDLKPSNLLLNTTCDLKICDFGLARIADPDHDHTGFLTEYVATRWYRAPEIMLNSKGYTKSIDIWSVGCILAEMLSNRPIFPGKHYLDQLNHILGILGTPSEEDLACIINEKARSYLQSLPYKPKVPWDKLYPDADPKALDLLDKMLTFNPHKRIGVEDALAHPYLEQYFDPADEPVAEEPFKLDMEYDDLPKERLKEMIFEETLIFTKRMELDRQQNM
;
A
#
# COMPACT_ATOMS: atom_id res chain seq x y z
N MET A 1 38.02 19.29 -41.82
CA MET A 1 38.38 19.83 -40.48
C MET A 1 37.11 20.43 -39.90
N SER A 2 36.39 19.68 -39.10
CA SER A 2 35.18 20.14 -38.41
C SER A 2 35.43 19.93 -36.93
N ALA A 3 35.57 21.01 -36.19
CA ALA A 3 35.79 21.02 -34.76
C ALA A 3 34.45 20.93 -34.04
N THR A 4 34.19 19.84 -33.38
CA THR A 4 33.09 19.69 -32.45
C THR A 4 33.36 20.47 -31.19
N MET A 5 32.63 21.56 -31.00
CA MET A 5 32.60 22.29 -29.70
C MET A 5 31.85 21.47 -28.69
N SER A 6 32.57 20.97 -27.69
CA SER A 6 32.02 20.37 -26.49
C SER A 6 31.42 21.49 -25.63
N ALA A 7 30.13 21.45 -25.40
CA ALA A 7 29.46 22.39 -24.50
C ALA A 7 29.87 22.09 -23.07
N VAL A 8 30.59 23.02 -22.48
CA VAL A 8 30.90 23.01 -21.04
C VAL A 8 29.66 23.39 -20.27
N ILE A 9 29.12 22.43 -19.51
CA ILE A 9 28.04 22.68 -18.57
C ILE A 9 28.59 23.60 -17.46
N PRO A 10 27.95 24.74 -17.15
CA PRO A 10 28.44 25.62 -16.11
C PRO A 10 28.43 24.89 -14.77
N ASN A 11 29.57 24.96 -14.04
CA ASN A 11 29.70 24.50 -12.67
C ASN A 11 28.59 25.11 -11.80
N GLN A 12 27.67 24.29 -11.33
CA GLN A 12 26.81 24.67 -10.21
C GLN A 12 27.72 24.93 -8.99
N PRO A 13 27.50 26.00 -8.23
CA PRO A 13 28.27 26.26 -7.02
C PRO A 13 28.15 25.04 -6.09
N PRO A 14 29.18 24.66 -5.35
CA PRO A 14 29.14 23.52 -4.47
C PRO A 14 28.00 23.72 -3.48
N GLN A 15 27.02 22.78 -3.49
CA GLN A 15 25.96 22.79 -2.50
C GLN A 15 26.60 22.66 -1.13
N HIS A 16 26.31 23.63 -0.27
CA HIS A 16 26.76 23.58 1.11
C HIS A 16 26.05 22.41 1.80
N VAL A 17 26.79 21.34 2.06
CA VAL A 17 26.30 20.16 2.77
C VAL A 17 26.39 20.46 4.28
N PRO A 18 25.23 20.46 5.01
CA PRO A 18 25.25 20.67 6.44
C PRO A 18 26.10 19.63 7.18
N PRO A 19 26.65 19.96 8.36
CA PRO A 19 27.27 18.94 9.22
C PRO A 19 26.24 17.89 9.60
N ASN A 20 26.62 16.63 9.71
CA ASN A 20 25.72 15.49 9.95
C ASN A 20 24.74 15.18 8.80
N ALA A 21 25.02 15.62 7.59
CA ALA A 21 24.26 15.26 6.40
C ALA A 21 25.11 14.45 5.42
N GLU A 22 24.45 13.58 4.66
CA GLU A 22 25.05 12.85 3.54
C GLU A 22 24.27 13.15 2.26
N VAL A 23 24.95 13.14 1.12
CA VAL A 23 24.32 13.36 -0.20
C VAL A 23 24.20 12.02 -0.91
N ILE A 24 22.99 11.64 -1.25
CA ILE A 24 22.68 10.42 -2.00
C ILE A 24 21.94 10.79 -3.28
N ARG A 25 22.56 10.51 -4.43
CA ARG A 25 22.02 10.84 -5.75
C ARG A 25 21.51 12.28 -5.88
N GLY A 26 22.27 13.24 -5.33
CA GLY A 26 21.90 14.65 -5.36
C GLY A 26 20.90 15.11 -4.30
N GLN A 27 20.38 14.19 -3.46
CA GLN A 27 19.50 14.50 -2.34
C GLN A 27 20.29 14.59 -1.03
N ILE A 28 20.03 15.64 -0.26
CA ILE A 28 20.64 15.84 1.06
C ILE A 28 19.79 15.15 2.12
N PHE A 29 20.44 14.28 2.91
CA PHE A 29 19.81 13.59 4.05
C PHE A 29 20.45 14.12 5.34
N GLU A 30 19.71 14.93 6.08
CA GLU A 30 20.13 15.48 7.38
C GLU A 30 19.66 14.56 8.52
N VAL A 31 20.28 13.42 8.66
CA VAL A 31 19.85 12.37 9.59
C VAL A 31 20.89 11.96 10.61
N GLY A 32 22.11 12.52 10.49
CA GLY A 32 23.19 12.27 11.46
C GLY A 32 23.06 13.10 12.74
N PRO A 33 23.87 12.78 13.74
CA PRO A 33 24.89 11.72 13.79
C PRO A 33 24.34 10.30 14.05
N ARG A 34 23.08 10.14 14.42
CA ARG A 34 22.50 8.83 14.77
C ARG A 34 22.53 7.85 13.60
N TYR A 35 22.13 8.32 12.40
CA TYR A 35 22.04 7.49 11.20
C TYR A 35 23.18 7.80 10.25
N THR A 36 23.98 6.78 9.93
CA THR A 36 25.19 6.89 9.10
C THR A 36 25.26 5.78 8.06
N ASN A 37 26.21 5.90 7.12
CA ASN A 37 26.42 4.92 6.06
C ASN A 37 25.19 4.72 5.17
N LEU A 38 24.68 5.81 4.62
CA LEU A 38 23.51 5.80 3.76
C LEU A 38 23.83 5.16 2.41
N ALA A 39 22.94 4.27 1.96
CA ALA A 39 22.99 3.66 0.65
C ALA A 39 21.60 3.69 0.00
N TYR A 40 21.55 4.06 -1.29
CA TYR A 40 20.31 4.11 -2.04
C TYR A 40 19.65 2.73 -2.14
N ILE A 41 18.34 2.66 -1.85
CA ILE A 41 17.51 1.47 -2.05
C ILE A 41 16.56 1.66 -3.22
N GLY A 42 15.87 2.78 -3.26
CA GLY A 42 14.83 3.04 -4.25
C GLY A 42 14.18 4.40 -4.10
N GLU A 43 13.17 4.64 -4.93
CA GLU A 43 12.34 5.84 -4.86
C GLU A 43 10.88 5.41 -4.67
N GLY A 44 10.22 5.99 -3.65
CA GLY A 44 8.78 5.94 -3.48
C GLY A 44 8.10 7.03 -4.28
N ALA A 45 6.76 7.07 -4.21
CA ALA A 45 5.96 8.07 -4.93
C ALA A 45 6.31 9.53 -4.57
N TYR A 46 6.85 9.78 -3.38
CA TYR A 46 7.08 11.13 -2.85
C TYR A 46 8.49 11.39 -2.36
N GLY A 47 9.40 10.44 -2.49
CA GLY A 47 10.74 10.62 -1.97
C GLY A 47 11.64 9.41 -2.16
N MET A 48 12.87 9.60 -1.73
CA MET A 48 13.93 8.61 -1.83
C MET A 48 14.01 7.75 -0.57
N VAL A 49 14.27 6.47 -0.75
CA VAL A 49 14.50 5.51 0.35
C VAL A 49 15.95 5.08 0.36
N VAL A 50 16.57 5.12 1.52
CA VAL A 50 17.94 4.67 1.75
C VAL A 50 18.01 3.63 2.85
N SER A 51 18.98 2.74 2.79
CA SER A 51 19.40 1.95 3.94
C SER A 51 20.43 2.72 4.72
N THR A 52 20.45 2.55 6.04
CA THR A 52 21.38 3.23 6.91
C THR A 52 21.64 2.41 8.17
N TYR A 53 22.72 2.75 8.88
CA TYR A 53 23.04 2.17 10.17
C TYR A 53 22.57 3.09 11.29
N ASP A 54 21.74 2.55 12.19
CA ASP A 54 21.31 3.24 13.40
C ASP A 54 22.35 3.03 14.51
N ASN A 55 23.10 4.06 14.82
CA ASN A 55 24.16 3.99 15.84
C ASN A 55 23.62 3.83 17.27
N LEU A 56 22.35 4.12 17.49
CA LEU A 56 21.71 3.93 18.81
C LEU A 56 21.30 2.48 19.04
N THR A 57 20.59 1.89 18.10
CA THR A 57 20.10 0.50 18.21
C THR A 57 21.08 -0.54 17.67
N LYS A 58 22.17 -0.10 17.02
CA LYS A 58 23.19 -0.98 16.42
C LYS A 58 22.62 -1.91 15.34
N THR A 59 21.61 -1.44 14.60
CA THR A 59 20.94 -2.20 13.53
C THR A 59 20.88 -1.40 12.25
N LYS A 60 20.71 -2.10 11.12
CA LYS A 60 20.36 -1.46 9.85
C LYS A 60 18.87 -1.15 9.80
N VAL A 61 18.54 0.01 9.27
CA VAL A 61 17.16 0.48 9.10
C VAL A 61 17.01 1.11 7.72
N ALA A 62 15.78 1.40 7.32
CA ALA A 62 15.45 2.19 6.14
C ALA A 62 14.98 3.58 6.56
N ILE A 63 15.38 4.60 5.80
CA ILE A 63 14.87 5.97 5.95
C ILE A 63 14.24 6.40 4.64
N LYS A 64 13.00 6.84 4.72
CA LYS A 64 12.27 7.46 3.62
C LYS A 64 12.25 8.97 3.82
N LYS A 65 12.85 9.71 2.89
CA LYS A 65 12.78 11.18 2.86
C LYS A 65 11.57 11.60 2.02
N ILE A 66 10.68 12.40 2.60
CA ILE A 66 9.48 12.92 1.94
C ILE A 66 9.53 14.44 1.98
N SER A 67 9.23 15.09 0.86
CA SER A 67 9.13 16.56 0.75
C SER A 67 7.73 16.93 0.24
N PRO A 68 6.67 16.85 1.07
CA PRO A 68 5.29 16.87 0.60
C PRO A 68 4.67 18.27 0.56
N PHE A 69 5.30 19.29 1.15
CA PHE A 69 4.63 20.53 1.58
C PHE A 69 4.20 21.49 0.46
N GLU A 70 4.70 21.29 -0.76
CA GLU A 70 4.29 22.10 -1.90
C GLU A 70 2.95 21.67 -2.53
N HIS A 71 2.47 20.46 -2.20
CA HIS A 71 1.25 19.89 -2.77
C HIS A 71 0.29 19.40 -1.68
N GLN A 72 -0.95 19.88 -1.72
CA GLN A 72 -1.99 19.46 -0.77
C GLN A 72 -2.18 17.95 -0.74
N THR A 73 -2.24 17.30 -1.89
CA THR A 73 -2.43 15.85 -2.00
C THR A 73 -1.31 15.07 -1.32
N TYR A 74 -0.06 15.51 -1.47
CA TYR A 74 1.09 14.85 -0.83
C TYR A 74 1.08 15.04 0.68
N CYS A 75 0.67 16.22 1.15
CA CYS A 75 0.47 16.48 2.57
C CYS A 75 -0.60 15.57 3.17
N GLN A 76 -1.74 15.43 2.51
CA GLN A 76 -2.83 14.54 2.95
C GLN A 76 -2.35 13.10 3.11
N ARG A 77 -1.65 12.58 2.11
CA ARG A 77 -1.13 11.21 2.11
C ARG A 77 -0.10 10.99 3.20
N THR A 78 0.82 11.94 3.36
CA THR A 78 1.85 11.88 4.41
C THR A 78 1.22 11.89 5.80
N LEU A 79 0.25 12.76 6.03
CA LEU A 79 -0.46 12.84 7.31
C LEU A 79 -1.21 11.55 7.64
N ARG A 80 -1.94 10.99 6.67
CA ARG A 80 -2.65 9.71 6.85
C ARG A 80 -1.70 8.58 7.19
N GLU A 81 -0.64 8.45 6.43
CA GLU A 81 0.36 7.40 6.66
C GLU A 81 0.95 7.50 8.07
N ILE A 82 1.36 8.68 8.49
CA ILE A 82 1.92 8.89 9.83
C ILE A 82 0.87 8.57 10.91
N LYS A 83 -0.34 9.08 10.79
CA LYS A 83 -1.40 8.83 11.78
C LYS A 83 -1.76 7.35 11.91
N ILE A 84 -1.84 6.65 10.81
CA ILE A 84 -2.18 5.22 10.80
C ILE A 84 -1.02 4.39 11.34
N LEU A 85 0.18 4.53 10.75
CA LEU A 85 1.32 3.69 11.08
C LEU A 85 1.87 3.94 12.49
N THR A 86 1.70 5.12 13.06
CA THR A 86 2.10 5.39 14.46
C THR A 86 1.18 4.71 15.48
N ARG A 87 -0.03 4.34 15.08
CA ARG A 87 -1.00 3.61 15.92
C ARG A 87 -1.03 2.12 15.66
N PHE A 88 -0.63 1.68 14.47
CA PHE A 88 -0.60 0.26 14.14
C PHE A 88 0.62 -0.42 14.74
N LYS A 89 0.41 -1.62 15.28
CA LYS A 89 1.45 -2.48 15.81
C LYS A 89 1.14 -3.93 15.43
N HIS A 90 1.74 -4.39 14.34
CA HIS A 90 1.51 -5.73 13.81
C HIS A 90 2.71 -6.21 13.01
N GLU A 91 3.04 -7.50 13.12
CA GLU A 91 4.21 -8.10 12.45
C GLU A 91 4.16 -8.01 10.92
N ASN A 92 2.96 -8.00 10.33
CA ASN A 92 2.78 -7.95 8.88
C ASN A 92 2.43 -6.55 8.34
N ILE A 93 2.65 -5.52 9.15
CA ILE A 93 2.50 -4.12 8.76
C ILE A 93 3.79 -3.39 9.06
N ILE A 94 4.26 -2.59 8.10
CA ILE A 94 5.47 -1.79 8.29
C ILE A 94 5.35 -0.89 9.51
N ASP A 95 6.38 -0.83 10.32
CA ASP A 95 6.44 0.02 11.51
C ASP A 95 7.01 1.42 11.19
N ILE A 96 6.77 2.36 12.08
CA ILE A 96 7.55 3.61 12.17
C ILE A 96 8.39 3.52 13.44
N ARG A 97 9.71 3.44 13.27
CA ARG A 97 10.66 3.36 14.38
C ARG A 97 11.07 4.73 14.90
N ASP A 98 11.13 5.71 14.01
CA ASP A 98 11.47 7.08 14.34
C ASP A 98 10.96 8.02 13.26
N ILE A 99 10.75 9.28 13.62
CA ILE A 99 10.47 10.36 12.68
C ILE A 99 11.43 11.49 13.00
N ILE A 100 12.27 11.85 12.03
CA ILE A 100 13.22 12.95 12.19
C ILE A 100 12.56 14.20 11.67
N THR A 101 12.43 15.18 12.52
CA THR A 101 11.77 16.46 12.26
C THR A 101 12.73 17.63 12.50
N SER A 102 12.31 18.83 12.14
CA SER A 102 13.03 20.06 12.39
C SER A 102 12.69 20.67 13.76
N PRO A 103 13.55 21.51 14.34
CA PRO A 103 13.28 22.15 15.62
C PRO A 103 12.04 23.06 15.62
N THR A 104 11.74 23.70 14.47
CA THR A 104 10.62 24.64 14.32
C THR A 104 9.84 24.34 13.05
N LEU A 105 8.59 24.80 13.02
CA LEU A 105 7.72 24.66 11.85
C LEU A 105 8.30 25.37 10.61
N ASP A 106 8.93 26.51 10.78
CA ASP A 106 9.51 27.28 9.66
C ASP A 106 10.68 26.55 8.98
N LEU A 107 11.43 25.77 9.75
CA LEU A 107 12.56 24.98 9.25
C LEU A 107 12.11 23.60 8.75
N PHE A 108 10.85 23.23 8.92
CA PHE A 108 10.30 21.94 8.58
C PHE A 108 10.05 21.85 7.06
N LYS A 109 11.00 21.32 6.32
CA LYS A 109 10.93 21.17 4.86
C LYS A 109 10.80 19.72 4.41
N ASP A 110 11.40 18.80 5.17
CA ASP A 110 11.45 17.39 4.86
C ASP A 110 11.00 16.57 6.07
N VAL A 111 10.34 15.45 5.78
CA VAL A 111 9.97 14.44 6.77
C VAL A 111 10.85 13.20 6.52
N TYR A 112 11.55 12.74 7.53
CA TYR A 112 12.31 11.49 7.46
C TYR A 112 11.63 10.44 8.32
N ILE A 113 11.12 9.39 7.69
CA ILE A 113 10.46 8.28 8.37
C ILE A 113 11.41 7.10 8.42
N VAL A 114 11.73 6.65 9.63
CA VAL A 114 12.61 5.50 9.88
C VAL A 114 11.76 4.26 10.08
N GLN A 115 12.05 3.22 9.31
CA GLN A 115 11.30 1.97 9.31
C GLN A 115 12.27 0.79 9.33
N CYS A 116 11.77 -0.43 9.59
CA CYS A 116 12.62 -1.61 9.45
C CYS A 116 13.09 -1.77 8.00
N LEU A 117 14.30 -2.27 7.84
CA LEU A 117 14.85 -2.53 6.51
C LEU A 117 14.28 -3.84 5.95
N MET A 118 13.67 -3.73 4.79
CA MET A 118 13.19 -4.88 4.00
C MET A 118 13.94 -4.91 2.68
N GLU A 119 14.44 -6.08 2.28
CA GLU A 119 15.37 -6.20 1.17
C GLU A 119 14.72 -6.00 -0.20
N THR A 120 13.45 -6.41 -0.33
CA THR A 120 12.74 -6.35 -1.62
C THR A 120 11.24 -6.18 -1.41
N ASP A 121 10.48 -6.24 -2.48
CA ASP A 121 9.02 -6.29 -2.49
C ASP A 121 8.53 -7.41 -3.42
N LEU A 122 7.25 -7.72 -3.33
CA LEU A 122 6.67 -8.81 -4.11
C LEU A 122 6.67 -8.50 -5.63
N TYR A 123 6.55 -7.23 -6.02
CA TYR A 123 6.63 -6.84 -7.41
C TYR A 123 7.98 -7.17 -8.04
N LYS A 124 9.07 -6.83 -7.36
CA LYS A 124 10.43 -7.15 -7.80
C LYS A 124 10.68 -8.65 -7.80
N LEU A 125 10.20 -9.36 -6.77
CA LEU A 125 10.36 -10.81 -6.66
C LEU A 125 9.67 -11.53 -7.81
N LEU A 126 8.45 -11.17 -8.16
CA LEU A 126 7.67 -11.80 -9.24
C LEU A 126 8.25 -11.56 -10.64
N LYS A 127 9.08 -10.53 -10.81
CA LYS A 127 9.80 -10.30 -12.07
C LYS A 127 10.93 -11.29 -12.33
N THR A 128 11.49 -11.87 -11.28
CA THR A 128 12.72 -12.66 -11.36
C THR A 128 12.55 -14.11 -10.93
N GLN A 129 11.49 -14.44 -10.19
CA GLN A 129 11.32 -15.78 -9.61
C GLN A 129 9.91 -16.31 -9.76
N LYS A 130 9.82 -17.61 -10.05
CA LYS A 130 8.57 -18.36 -9.93
C LYS A 130 8.45 -18.88 -8.51
N LEU A 131 7.34 -18.57 -7.85
CA LEU A 131 7.09 -18.98 -6.48
C LEU A 131 6.59 -20.44 -6.42
N SER A 132 7.07 -21.19 -5.42
CA SER A 132 6.49 -22.49 -5.09
C SER A 132 5.10 -22.30 -4.46
N ASN A 133 4.30 -23.37 -4.45
CA ASN A 133 3.00 -23.34 -3.77
C ASN A 133 3.16 -23.00 -2.28
N ASP A 134 4.17 -23.49 -1.61
CA ASP A 134 4.44 -23.20 -0.20
C ASP A 134 4.73 -21.72 0.03
N HIS A 135 5.49 -21.08 -0.85
CA HIS A 135 5.74 -19.63 -0.78
C HIS A 135 4.48 -18.81 -1.03
N ILE A 136 3.68 -19.19 -2.02
CA ILE A 136 2.42 -18.52 -2.33
C ILE A 136 1.47 -18.59 -1.13
N CYS A 137 1.32 -19.78 -0.55
CA CYS A 137 0.50 -20.00 0.63
C CYS A 137 0.95 -19.13 1.82
N TYR A 138 2.25 -19.12 2.10
CA TYR A 138 2.83 -18.35 3.21
C TYR A 138 2.70 -16.85 3.01
N PHE A 139 2.96 -16.34 1.82
CA PHE A 139 2.78 -14.92 1.52
C PHE A 139 1.30 -14.51 1.61
N LEU A 140 0.41 -15.30 1.04
CA LEU A 140 -1.04 -15.02 1.11
C LEU A 140 -1.53 -14.98 2.55
N TYR A 141 -1.11 -15.94 3.37
CA TYR A 141 -1.45 -15.96 4.79
C TYR A 141 -1.01 -14.68 5.50
N GLN A 142 0.22 -14.25 5.28
CA GLN A 142 0.74 -13.03 5.90
C GLN A 142 0.01 -11.77 5.43
N ILE A 143 -0.34 -11.68 4.15
CA ILE A 143 -1.15 -10.57 3.62
C ILE A 143 -2.49 -10.52 4.34
N LEU A 144 -3.20 -11.63 4.43
CA LEU A 144 -4.52 -11.70 5.07
C LEU A 144 -4.44 -11.50 6.59
N ARG A 145 -3.39 -11.98 7.23
CA ARG A 145 -3.16 -11.73 8.66
C ARG A 145 -2.99 -10.24 8.96
N GLY A 146 -2.19 -9.55 8.17
CA GLY A 146 -2.05 -8.09 8.26
C GLY A 146 -3.35 -7.36 7.93
N LEU A 147 -4.05 -7.80 6.91
CA LEU A 147 -5.32 -7.20 6.49
C LEU A 147 -6.43 -7.38 7.54
N LYS A 148 -6.47 -8.51 8.23
CA LYS A 148 -7.37 -8.71 9.38
C LYS A 148 -7.18 -7.61 10.43
N TYR A 149 -5.95 -7.30 10.77
CA TYR A 149 -5.63 -6.22 11.71
C TYR A 149 -6.08 -4.86 11.17
N ILE A 150 -5.76 -4.54 9.93
CA ILE A 150 -6.14 -3.27 9.28
C ILE A 150 -7.66 -3.10 9.31
N HIS A 151 -8.41 -4.11 8.87
CA HIS A 151 -9.87 -4.07 8.84
C HIS A 151 -10.49 -4.02 10.23
N SER A 152 -9.89 -4.68 11.23
CA SER A 152 -10.35 -4.60 12.62
C SER A 152 -10.21 -3.19 13.20
N ALA A 153 -9.25 -2.42 12.71
CA ALA A 153 -9.09 -1.00 13.04
C ALA A 153 -10.06 -0.09 12.29
N ASN A 154 -10.99 -0.65 11.56
CA ASN A 154 -11.94 0.08 10.70
C ASN A 154 -11.27 0.91 9.59
N VAL A 155 -10.15 0.40 9.07
CA VAL A 155 -9.37 1.05 8.01
C VAL A 155 -9.46 0.21 6.73
N LEU A 156 -9.61 0.90 5.59
CA LEU A 156 -9.45 0.36 4.25
C LEU A 156 -8.07 0.78 3.72
N HIS A 157 -7.28 -0.17 3.24
CA HIS A 157 -5.97 0.16 2.65
C HIS A 157 -6.14 0.87 1.29
N ARG A 158 -6.94 0.31 0.40
CA ARG A 158 -7.34 0.84 -0.92
C ARG A 158 -6.25 0.83 -2.01
N ASP A 159 -5.04 0.43 -1.69
CA ASP A 159 -3.93 0.40 -2.66
C ASP A 159 -3.04 -0.84 -2.49
N LEU A 160 -3.66 -1.98 -2.18
CA LEU A 160 -2.93 -3.25 -2.13
C LEU A 160 -2.51 -3.68 -3.52
N LYS A 161 -1.23 -3.89 -3.69
CA LYS A 161 -0.56 -4.33 -4.92
C LYS A 161 0.81 -4.92 -4.59
N PRO A 162 1.43 -5.69 -5.49
CA PRO A 162 2.69 -6.35 -5.18
C PRO A 162 3.81 -5.41 -4.71
N SER A 163 3.91 -4.20 -5.25
CA SER A 163 4.94 -3.22 -4.84
C SER A 163 4.74 -2.65 -3.43
N ASN A 164 3.55 -2.80 -2.83
CA ASN A 164 3.24 -2.40 -1.45
C ASN A 164 3.33 -3.55 -0.44
N LEU A 165 3.92 -4.67 -0.85
CA LEU A 165 4.19 -5.83 0.00
C LEU A 165 5.69 -6.05 0.09
N LEU A 166 6.26 -5.60 1.20
CA LEU A 166 7.71 -5.66 1.44
C LEU A 166 8.09 -7.04 1.97
N LEU A 167 9.25 -7.53 1.53
CA LEU A 167 9.76 -8.85 1.85
C LEU A 167 11.20 -8.77 2.35
N ASN A 168 11.54 -9.62 3.30
CA ASN A 168 12.92 -9.84 3.72
C ASN A 168 13.44 -11.22 3.27
N THR A 169 14.70 -11.52 3.58
CA THR A 169 15.36 -12.77 3.19
C THR A 169 14.77 -14.01 3.86
N THR A 170 14.04 -13.88 4.95
CA THR A 170 13.37 -14.96 5.66
C THR A 170 11.89 -15.10 5.29
N CYS A 171 11.48 -14.48 4.17
CA CYS A 171 10.11 -14.50 3.66
C CYS A 171 9.06 -13.86 4.57
N ASP A 172 9.49 -12.99 5.50
CA ASP A 172 8.55 -12.18 6.25
C ASP A 172 7.99 -11.07 5.35
N LEU A 173 6.69 -10.88 5.42
CA LEU A 173 5.96 -9.94 4.58
C LEU A 173 5.36 -8.82 5.44
N LYS A 174 5.51 -7.57 4.96
CA LYS A 174 4.90 -6.39 5.60
C LYS A 174 4.17 -5.54 4.57
N ILE A 175 2.93 -5.22 4.90
CA ILE A 175 2.10 -4.29 4.12
C ILE A 175 2.58 -2.87 4.39
N CYS A 176 2.78 -2.08 3.33
CA CYS A 176 3.20 -0.69 3.42
C CYS A 176 2.31 0.23 2.57
N ASP A 177 2.60 1.52 2.60
CA ASP A 177 1.93 2.59 1.85
C ASP A 177 0.45 2.74 2.19
N PHE A 178 0.19 3.46 3.27
CA PHE A 178 -1.17 3.79 3.76
C PHE A 178 -1.64 5.18 3.33
N GLY A 179 -0.97 5.80 2.36
CA GLY A 179 -1.28 7.15 1.89
C GLY A 179 -2.69 7.30 1.32
N LEU A 180 -3.29 6.22 0.83
CA LEU A 180 -4.65 6.19 0.30
C LEU A 180 -5.68 5.57 1.24
N ALA A 181 -5.26 5.15 2.41
CA ALA A 181 -6.15 4.53 3.36
C ALA A 181 -7.29 5.47 3.76
N ARG A 182 -8.44 4.88 4.05
CA ARG A 182 -9.64 5.59 4.53
C ARG A 182 -10.25 4.82 5.68
N ILE A 183 -11.04 5.50 6.49
CA ILE A 183 -11.88 4.86 7.48
C ILE A 183 -13.07 4.22 6.77
N ALA A 184 -13.39 2.98 7.12
CA ALA A 184 -14.54 2.27 6.58
C ALA A 184 -15.81 2.86 7.16
N ASP A 185 -16.48 3.70 6.37
CA ASP A 185 -17.77 4.27 6.71
C ASP A 185 -18.75 4.06 5.53
N PRO A 186 -19.65 3.07 5.62
CA PRO A 186 -20.61 2.81 4.57
C PRO A 186 -21.68 3.90 4.45
N ASP A 187 -21.86 4.74 5.47
CA ASP A 187 -22.90 5.78 5.51
C ASP A 187 -22.43 7.13 4.97
N HIS A 188 -21.12 7.33 4.82
CA HIS A 188 -20.55 8.56 4.27
C HIS A 188 -20.23 8.40 2.78
N ASP A 189 -20.72 9.38 2.04
CA ASP A 189 -20.52 9.50 0.61
C ASP A 189 -19.13 10.08 0.31
N HIS A 190 -18.15 9.21 0.12
CA HIS A 190 -16.82 9.61 -0.31
C HIS A 190 -16.77 9.85 -1.82
N THR A 191 -17.75 10.58 -2.34
CA THR A 191 -17.80 10.93 -3.76
C THR A 191 -16.62 11.82 -4.14
N GLY A 192 -15.90 11.43 -5.13
CA GLY A 192 -15.08 12.30 -5.94
C GLY A 192 -13.59 12.09 -5.93
N PHE A 193 -13.01 11.42 -4.95
CA PHE A 193 -11.54 11.35 -4.83
C PHE A 193 -10.87 10.11 -5.42
N LEU A 194 -11.62 9.14 -5.88
CA LEU A 194 -11.06 7.99 -6.58
C LEU A 194 -10.79 8.24 -8.05
N THR A 195 -11.44 9.22 -8.62
CA THR A 195 -11.32 9.54 -10.04
C THR A 195 -9.99 10.24 -10.38
N GLU A 196 -9.39 10.93 -9.43
CA GLU A 196 -8.10 11.61 -9.63
C GLU A 196 -6.89 10.71 -9.36
N TYR A 197 -7.13 9.47 -8.99
CA TYR A 197 -6.08 8.66 -8.47
C TYR A 197 -5.33 7.89 -9.56
N VAL A 198 -4.04 8.18 -9.68
CA VAL A 198 -3.11 7.64 -10.70
C VAL A 198 -2.43 6.34 -10.25
N ALA A 199 -2.98 5.61 -9.27
CA ALA A 199 -2.46 4.28 -8.97
C ALA A 199 -2.88 3.28 -10.04
N THR A 200 -2.12 2.21 -10.11
CA THR A 200 -2.38 1.10 -11.01
C THR A 200 -3.80 0.57 -10.81
N ARG A 201 -4.67 0.75 -11.80
CA ARG A 201 -6.07 0.29 -11.76
C ARG A 201 -6.23 -1.23 -11.78
N TRP A 202 -5.17 -1.96 -12.05
CA TRP A 202 -5.17 -3.42 -12.21
C TRP A 202 -5.67 -4.20 -10.98
N TYR A 203 -5.58 -3.58 -9.80
CA TYR A 203 -5.95 -4.20 -8.51
C TYR A 203 -7.24 -3.64 -7.92
N ARG A 204 -7.96 -2.80 -8.67
CA ARG A 204 -9.20 -2.16 -8.21
C ARG A 204 -10.40 -3.05 -8.40
N ALA A 205 -11.24 -3.15 -7.37
CA ALA A 205 -12.50 -3.87 -7.42
C ALA A 205 -13.47 -3.26 -8.44
N PRO A 206 -14.32 -4.08 -9.08
CA PRO A 206 -15.27 -3.59 -10.08
C PRO A 206 -16.22 -2.52 -9.55
N GLU A 207 -16.68 -2.63 -8.30
CA GLU A 207 -17.58 -1.66 -7.67
C GLU A 207 -16.94 -0.28 -7.53
N ILE A 208 -15.64 -0.19 -7.36
CA ILE A 208 -14.94 1.11 -7.36
C ILE A 208 -15.03 1.78 -8.73
N MET A 209 -14.93 0.99 -9.77
CA MET A 209 -14.96 1.50 -11.15
C MET A 209 -16.39 1.84 -11.61
N LEU A 210 -17.38 1.16 -11.08
CA LEU A 210 -18.78 1.23 -11.53
C LEU A 210 -19.65 2.05 -10.59
N ASN A 211 -19.31 2.14 -9.31
CA ASN A 211 -20.05 2.88 -8.29
C ASN A 211 -19.12 3.88 -7.61
N SER A 212 -19.51 5.11 -7.52
CA SER A 212 -18.73 6.16 -6.85
C SER A 212 -18.91 6.19 -5.33
N LYS A 213 -19.72 5.32 -4.75
CA LYS A 213 -20.16 5.36 -3.35
C LYS A 213 -20.06 3.98 -2.67
N GLY A 214 -19.95 3.99 -1.34
CA GLY A 214 -20.17 2.79 -0.54
C GLY A 214 -19.03 1.80 -0.53
N TYR A 215 -17.80 2.26 -0.41
CA TYR A 215 -16.66 1.36 -0.30
C TYR A 215 -16.67 0.61 1.01
N THR A 216 -16.48 -0.69 0.92
CA THR A 216 -16.40 -1.58 2.06
C THR A 216 -15.06 -2.30 2.09
N LYS A 217 -14.81 -3.02 3.17
CA LYS A 217 -13.61 -3.86 3.33
C LYS A 217 -13.40 -4.85 2.17
N SER A 218 -14.47 -5.20 1.46
CA SER A 218 -14.43 -6.12 0.31
C SER A 218 -13.58 -5.63 -0.86
N ILE A 219 -13.32 -4.33 -0.98
CA ILE A 219 -12.44 -3.80 -2.03
C ILE A 219 -11.00 -4.29 -1.87
N ASP A 220 -10.51 -4.39 -0.64
CA ASP A 220 -9.16 -4.89 -0.36
C ASP A 220 -9.04 -6.40 -0.65
N ILE A 221 -10.09 -7.17 -0.40
CA ILE A 221 -10.12 -8.60 -0.71
C ILE A 221 -9.99 -8.85 -2.21
N TRP A 222 -10.64 -8.05 -3.05
CA TRP A 222 -10.44 -8.11 -4.50
C TRP A 222 -8.98 -7.90 -4.88
N SER A 223 -8.35 -6.89 -4.33
CA SER A 223 -6.93 -6.61 -4.57
C SER A 223 -6.04 -7.79 -4.18
N VAL A 224 -6.30 -8.41 -3.03
CA VAL A 224 -5.59 -9.62 -2.59
C VAL A 224 -5.80 -10.78 -3.57
N GLY A 225 -7.01 -10.95 -4.09
CA GLY A 225 -7.29 -11.94 -5.14
C GLY A 225 -6.48 -11.71 -6.41
N CYS A 226 -6.35 -10.46 -6.85
CA CYS A 226 -5.48 -10.09 -7.98
C CYS A 226 -4.01 -10.41 -7.70
N ILE A 227 -3.55 -10.19 -6.48
CA ILE A 227 -2.18 -10.50 -6.05
C ILE A 227 -1.96 -12.02 -6.02
N LEU A 228 -2.92 -12.79 -5.51
CA LEU A 228 -2.85 -14.26 -5.53
C LEU A 228 -2.72 -14.79 -6.97
N ALA A 229 -3.54 -14.29 -7.89
CA ALA A 229 -3.48 -14.66 -9.30
C ALA A 229 -2.10 -14.36 -9.90
N GLU A 230 -1.52 -13.23 -9.57
CA GLU A 230 -0.19 -12.83 -10.04
C GLU A 230 0.92 -13.68 -9.44
N MET A 231 0.81 -14.12 -8.20
CA MET A 231 1.74 -15.09 -7.61
C MET A 231 1.68 -16.44 -8.31
N LEU A 232 0.52 -16.86 -8.81
CA LEU A 232 0.33 -18.12 -9.52
C LEU A 232 0.97 -18.14 -10.91
N SER A 233 1.08 -17.00 -11.60
CA SER A 233 1.49 -16.94 -13.00
C SER A 233 2.63 -15.97 -13.31
N ASN A 234 3.07 -15.17 -12.36
CA ASN A 234 4.00 -14.04 -12.54
C ASN A 234 3.49 -12.96 -13.51
N ARG A 235 2.19 -12.92 -13.76
CA ARG A 235 1.54 -11.92 -14.64
C ARG A 235 0.33 -11.32 -13.97
N PRO A 236 0.10 -10.00 -14.11
CA PRO A 236 -1.15 -9.39 -13.68
C PRO A 236 -2.35 -10.05 -14.36
N ILE A 237 -3.39 -10.32 -13.59
CA ILE A 237 -4.58 -10.98 -14.13
C ILE A 237 -5.44 -10.03 -14.98
N PHE A 238 -5.54 -8.75 -14.59
CA PHE A 238 -6.37 -7.75 -15.26
C PHE A 238 -5.55 -6.50 -15.66
N PRO A 239 -4.62 -6.62 -16.64
CA PRO A 239 -3.70 -5.52 -16.98
C PRO A 239 -4.33 -4.50 -17.93
N GLY A 240 -5.40 -3.85 -17.49
CA GLY A 240 -6.10 -2.85 -18.29
C GLY A 240 -5.27 -1.61 -18.60
N LYS A 241 -5.35 -1.12 -19.82
CA LYS A 241 -4.63 0.08 -20.28
C LYS A 241 -5.39 1.36 -19.95
N HIS A 242 -6.70 1.27 -19.84
CA HIS A 242 -7.61 2.34 -19.46
C HIS A 242 -8.87 1.75 -18.81
N TYR A 243 -9.80 2.60 -18.38
CA TYR A 243 -11.00 2.22 -17.65
C TYR A 243 -11.83 1.11 -18.34
N LEU A 244 -12.20 1.29 -19.59
CA LEU A 244 -13.01 0.31 -20.33
C LEU A 244 -12.25 -0.99 -20.59
N ASP A 245 -10.96 -0.91 -20.90
CA ASP A 245 -10.11 -2.08 -21.08
C ASP A 245 -9.98 -2.89 -19.78
N GLN A 246 -9.88 -2.21 -18.65
CA GLN A 246 -9.86 -2.86 -17.34
C GLN A 246 -11.13 -3.68 -17.07
N LEU A 247 -12.30 -3.09 -17.33
CA LEU A 247 -13.59 -3.80 -17.23
C LEU A 247 -13.67 -4.98 -18.19
N ASN A 248 -13.18 -4.82 -19.43
CA ASN A 248 -13.15 -5.89 -20.41
C ASN A 248 -12.27 -7.06 -19.98
N HIS A 249 -11.13 -6.81 -19.35
CA HIS A 249 -10.29 -7.85 -18.78
C HIS A 249 -11.02 -8.63 -17.68
N ILE A 250 -11.68 -7.92 -16.77
CA ILE A 250 -12.43 -8.54 -15.67
C ILE A 250 -13.56 -9.40 -16.22
N LEU A 251 -14.40 -8.85 -17.09
CA LEU A 251 -15.55 -9.57 -17.67
C LEU A 251 -15.11 -10.71 -18.60
N GLY A 252 -13.97 -10.58 -19.25
CA GLY A 252 -13.40 -11.62 -20.10
C GLY A 252 -13.03 -12.89 -19.33
N ILE A 253 -12.75 -12.79 -18.05
CA ILE A 253 -12.42 -13.93 -17.17
C ILE A 253 -13.62 -14.35 -16.32
N LEU A 254 -14.26 -13.41 -15.63
CA LEU A 254 -15.38 -13.73 -14.75
C LEU A 254 -16.68 -14.05 -15.52
N GLY A 255 -16.76 -13.64 -16.77
CA GLY A 255 -17.97 -13.73 -17.57
C GLY A 255 -18.97 -12.63 -17.26
N THR A 256 -20.09 -12.66 -17.97
CA THR A 256 -21.18 -11.71 -17.78
C THR A 256 -21.79 -11.87 -16.38
N PRO A 257 -21.88 -10.78 -15.59
CA PRO A 257 -22.52 -10.83 -14.29
C PRO A 257 -23.99 -11.25 -14.40
N SER A 258 -24.50 -11.97 -13.40
CA SER A 258 -25.92 -12.29 -13.30
C SER A 258 -26.76 -11.03 -13.07
N GLU A 259 -28.06 -11.11 -13.26
CA GLU A 259 -28.98 -9.99 -12.96
C GLU A 259 -28.91 -9.58 -11.49
N GLU A 260 -28.78 -10.55 -10.58
CA GLU A 260 -28.58 -10.30 -9.14
C GLU A 260 -27.29 -9.53 -8.88
N ASP A 261 -26.19 -9.91 -9.53
CA ASP A 261 -24.90 -9.24 -9.38
C ASP A 261 -24.91 -7.84 -10.01
N LEU A 262 -25.64 -7.64 -11.12
CA LEU A 262 -25.84 -6.32 -11.72
C LEU A 262 -26.69 -5.41 -10.83
N ALA A 263 -27.61 -5.95 -10.06
CA ALA A 263 -28.46 -5.18 -9.14
C ALA A 263 -27.66 -4.51 -8.01
N CYS A 264 -26.45 -4.99 -7.68
CA CYS A 264 -25.57 -4.34 -6.70
C CYS A 264 -24.94 -3.05 -7.22
N ILE A 265 -25.00 -2.80 -8.54
CA ILE A 265 -24.48 -1.57 -9.17
C ILE A 265 -25.54 -0.48 -9.05
N ILE A 266 -25.27 0.52 -8.23
CA ILE A 266 -26.21 1.62 -7.94
C ILE A 266 -26.31 2.59 -9.10
N ASN A 267 -25.21 2.83 -9.84
CA ASN A 267 -25.20 3.74 -10.95
C ASN A 267 -25.90 3.14 -12.18
N GLU A 268 -27.04 3.72 -12.57
CA GLU A 268 -27.85 3.24 -13.68
C GLU A 268 -27.12 3.23 -15.02
N LYS A 269 -26.29 4.24 -15.30
CA LYS A 269 -25.51 4.30 -16.55
C LYS A 269 -24.48 3.17 -16.62
N ALA A 270 -23.78 2.90 -15.54
CA ALA A 270 -22.83 1.81 -15.46
C ALA A 270 -23.52 0.45 -15.62
N ARG A 271 -24.64 0.26 -14.93
CA ARG A 271 -25.45 -0.98 -15.03
C ARG A 271 -25.98 -1.18 -16.45
N SER A 272 -26.54 -0.14 -17.06
CA SER A 272 -27.05 -0.20 -18.43
C SER A 272 -25.95 -0.52 -19.45
N TYR A 273 -24.75 0.05 -19.24
CA TYR A 273 -23.59 -0.25 -20.07
C TYR A 273 -23.22 -1.74 -19.99
N LEU A 274 -23.14 -2.32 -18.80
CA LEU A 274 -22.83 -3.74 -18.64
C LEU A 274 -23.92 -4.64 -19.25
N GLN A 275 -25.19 -4.26 -19.12
CA GLN A 275 -26.32 -4.97 -19.72
C GLN A 275 -26.28 -4.93 -21.25
N SER A 276 -25.69 -3.90 -21.85
CA SER A 276 -25.59 -3.75 -23.29
C SER A 276 -24.48 -4.60 -23.93
N LEU A 277 -23.55 -5.13 -23.13
CA LEU A 277 -22.44 -5.92 -23.62
C LEU A 277 -22.89 -7.32 -24.06
N PRO A 278 -22.25 -7.90 -25.09
CA PRO A 278 -22.48 -9.29 -25.48
C PRO A 278 -22.18 -10.26 -24.30
N TYR A 279 -22.95 -11.34 -24.22
CA TYR A 279 -22.71 -12.37 -23.24
C TYR A 279 -21.30 -12.98 -23.38
N LYS A 280 -20.60 -13.13 -22.24
CA LYS A 280 -19.32 -13.81 -22.14
C LYS A 280 -19.42 -14.92 -21.09
N PRO A 281 -18.96 -16.15 -21.39
CA PRO A 281 -18.90 -17.21 -20.41
C PRO A 281 -17.75 -16.97 -19.43
N LYS A 282 -17.91 -17.50 -18.20
CA LYS A 282 -16.80 -17.54 -17.24
C LYS A 282 -15.71 -18.48 -17.72
N VAL A 283 -14.45 -18.04 -17.63
CA VAL A 283 -13.29 -18.89 -17.89
C VAL A 283 -12.96 -19.69 -16.63
N PRO A 284 -12.89 -21.02 -16.69
CA PRO A 284 -12.51 -21.82 -15.53
C PRO A 284 -11.10 -21.49 -15.04
N TRP A 285 -10.92 -21.39 -13.73
CA TRP A 285 -9.64 -21.06 -13.11
C TRP A 285 -8.54 -22.08 -13.41
N ASP A 286 -8.88 -23.37 -13.50
CA ASP A 286 -7.95 -24.43 -13.84
C ASP A 286 -7.44 -24.38 -15.28
N LYS A 287 -8.16 -23.72 -16.19
CA LYS A 287 -7.65 -23.40 -17.53
C LYS A 287 -6.65 -22.25 -17.53
N LEU A 288 -6.86 -21.26 -16.69
CA LEU A 288 -5.93 -20.13 -16.56
C LEU A 288 -4.67 -20.53 -15.81
N TYR A 289 -4.80 -21.34 -14.78
CA TYR A 289 -3.74 -21.73 -13.87
C TYR A 289 -3.73 -23.25 -13.69
N PRO A 290 -3.32 -24.02 -14.75
CA PRO A 290 -3.41 -25.48 -14.72
C PRO A 290 -2.49 -26.14 -13.70
N ASP A 291 -1.40 -25.48 -13.30
CA ASP A 291 -0.43 -26.01 -12.35
C ASP A 291 -0.71 -25.58 -10.89
N ALA A 292 -1.74 -24.79 -10.66
CA ALA A 292 -2.06 -24.27 -9.34
C ALA A 292 -2.72 -25.31 -8.45
N ASP A 293 -2.50 -25.20 -7.14
CA ASP A 293 -3.23 -25.98 -6.15
C ASP A 293 -4.74 -25.72 -6.28
N PRO A 294 -5.58 -26.75 -6.42
CA PRO A 294 -7.04 -26.57 -6.51
C PRO A 294 -7.64 -25.79 -5.34
N LYS A 295 -7.07 -25.90 -4.15
CA LYS A 295 -7.50 -25.13 -2.98
C LYS A 295 -7.20 -23.64 -3.15
N ALA A 296 -6.05 -23.30 -3.75
CA ALA A 296 -5.72 -21.91 -4.09
C ALA A 296 -6.72 -21.34 -5.10
N LEU A 297 -7.12 -22.11 -6.10
CA LEU A 297 -8.10 -21.70 -7.10
C LEU A 297 -9.51 -21.52 -6.51
N ASP A 298 -9.90 -22.35 -5.56
CA ASP A 298 -11.17 -22.19 -4.84
C ASP A 298 -11.19 -20.87 -4.03
N LEU A 299 -10.12 -20.58 -3.32
CA LEU A 299 -10.00 -19.31 -2.60
C LEU A 299 -9.94 -18.11 -3.55
N LEU A 300 -9.20 -18.22 -4.65
CA LEU A 300 -9.14 -17.19 -5.69
C LEU A 300 -10.54 -16.85 -6.24
N ASP A 301 -11.34 -17.85 -6.53
CA ASP A 301 -12.73 -17.68 -7.00
C ASP A 301 -13.56 -16.88 -6.00
N LYS A 302 -13.43 -17.18 -4.71
CA LYS A 302 -14.16 -16.49 -3.64
C LYS A 302 -13.68 -15.05 -3.41
N MET A 303 -12.42 -14.77 -3.69
CA MET A 303 -11.86 -13.41 -3.61
C MET A 303 -12.20 -12.56 -4.83
N LEU A 304 -12.12 -13.14 -6.03
CA LEU A 304 -12.45 -12.49 -7.30
C LEU A 304 -13.91 -12.71 -7.69
N THR A 305 -14.79 -12.50 -6.76
CA THR A 305 -16.23 -12.49 -6.95
C THR A 305 -16.70 -11.08 -7.31
N PHE A 306 -17.44 -10.94 -8.41
CA PHE A 306 -17.88 -9.64 -8.93
C PHE A 306 -18.74 -8.88 -7.91
N ASN A 307 -19.73 -9.58 -7.32
CA ASN A 307 -20.62 -8.99 -6.32
C ASN A 307 -19.89 -8.86 -4.97
N PRO A 308 -19.63 -7.63 -4.47
CA PRO A 308 -18.93 -7.43 -3.21
C PRO A 308 -19.61 -8.05 -2.00
N HIS A 309 -20.93 -8.18 -2.02
CA HIS A 309 -21.71 -8.82 -0.94
C HIS A 309 -21.52 -10.34 -0.86
N LYS A 310 -21.15 -10.97 -1.98
CA LYS A 310 -20.85 -12.41 -2.06
C LYS A 310 -19.37 -12.72 -1.93
N ARG A 311 -18.53 -11.72 -2.01
CA ARG A 311 -17.07 -11.88 -1.90
C ARG A 311 -16.68 -12.30 -0.49
N ILE A 312 -15.74 -13.22 -0.37
CA ILE A 312 -15.26 -13.71 0.92
C ILE A 312 -14.68 -12.57 1.77
N GLY A 313 -14.92 -12.61 3.08
CA GLY A 313 -14.28 -11.68 4.03
C GLY A 313 -12.91 -12.17 4.47
N VAL A 314 -12.15 -11.30 5.14
CA VAL A 314 -10.76 -11.61 5.55
C VAL A 314 -10.68 -12.78 6.53
N GLU A 315 -11.59 -12.85 7.50
CA GLU A 315 -11.57 -13.92 8.51
C GLU A 315 -11.90 -15.29 7.89
N ASP A 316 -12.91 -15.35 7.01
CA ASP A 316 -13.25 -16.57 6.30
C ASP A 316 -12.15 -16.97 5.30
N ALA A 317 -11.47 -16.01 4.69
CA ALA A 317 -10.32 -16.29 3.83
C ALA A 317 -9.16 -16.92 4.60
N LEU A 318 -8.87 -16.41 5.81
CA LEU A 318 -7.85 -17.01 6.69
C LEU A 318 -8.22 -18.44 7.10
N ALA A 319 -9.51 -18.72 7.32
CA ALA A 319 -10.02 -20.04 7.67
C ALA A 319 -10.17 -20.99 6.47
N HIS A 320 -9.90 -20.54 5.26
CA HIS A 320 -10.02 -21.37 4.06
C HIS A 320 -9.02 -22.54 4.08
N PRO A 321 -9.42 -23.72 3.59
CA PRO A 321 -8.55 -24.92 3.58
C PRO A 321 -7.17 -24.73 2.95
N TYR A 322 -7.02 -23.82 2.00
CA TYR A 322 -5.71 -23.50 1.41
C TYR A 322 -4.69 -23.03 2.44
N LEU A 323 -5.14 -22.32 3.48
CA LEU A 323 -4.30 -21.74 4.52
C LEU A 323 -4.28 -22.57 5.82
N GLU A 324 -4.82 -23.78 5.81
CA GLU A 324 -4.96 -24.64 7.00
C GLU A 324 -3.65 -24.81 7.76
N GLN A 325 -2.53 -24.89 7.06
CA GLN A 325 -1.20 -25.06 7.64
C GLN A 325 -0.80 -23.92 8.58
N TYR A 326 -1.28 -22.70 8.32
CA TYR A 326 -0.89 -21.49 9.06
C TYR A 326 -2.00 -20.93 9.94
N PHE A 327 -3.26 -21.21 9.61
CA PHE A 327 -4.41 -20.63 10.29
C PHE A 327 -4.40 -20.89 11.79
N ASP A 328 -4.33 -19.82 12.57
CA ASP A 328 -4.41 -19.83 14.03
C ASP A 328 -5.04 -18.52 14.52
N PRO A 329 -6.36 -18.50 14.80
CA PRO A 329 -7.05 -17.27 15.23
C PRO A 329 -6.46 -16.65 16.50
N ALA A 330 -5.86 -17.45 17.40
CA ALA A 330 -5.23 -16.97 18.62
C ALA A 330 -3.94 -16.18 18.36
N ASP A 331 -3.30 -16.41 17.21
CA ASP A 331 -2.07 -15.71 16.76
C ASP A 331 -2.34 -14.77 15.60
N GLU A 332 -3.57 -14.33 15.43
CA GLU A 332 -4.00 -13.36 14.40
C GLU A 332 -4.64 -12.15 15.10
N PRO A 333 -3.79 -11.24 15.64
CA PRO A 333 -4.28 -10.16 16.49
C PRO A 333 -5.12 -9.14 15.72
N VAL A 334 -5.99 -8.47 16.47
CA VAL A 334 -6.80 -7.36 16.02
C VAL A 334 -6.39 -6.07 16.69
N ALA A 335 -6.77 -4.92 16.13
CA ALA A 335 -6.50 -3.63 16.75
C ALA A 335 -7.27 -3.47 18.07
N GLU A 336 -6.63 -2.84 19.05
CA GLU A 336 -7.24 -2.59 20.36
C GLU A 336 -8.40 -1.60 20.25
N GLU A 337 -8.23 -0.55 19.45
CA GLU A 337 -9.24 0.47 19.22
C GLU A 337 -9.37 0.77 17.71
N PRO A 338 -10.59 0.84 17.18
CA PRO A 338 -10.81 1.25 15.80
C PRO A 338 -10.58 2.76 15.64
N PHE A 339 -10.19 3.18 14.44
CA PHE A 339 -10.13 4.59 14.07
C PHE A 339 -11.53 5.20 13.98
N LYS A 340 -11.64 6.46 14.37
CA LYS A 340 -12.87 7.27 14.28
C LYS A 340 -12.82 8.24 13.09
N LEU A 341 -13.98 8.79 12.73
CA LEU A 341 -14.22 9.62 11.53
C LEU A 341 -13.50 10.99 11.46
N ASP A 342 -12.72 11.33 12.47
CA ASP A 342 -11.99 12.60 12.52
C ASP A 342 -10.77 12.67 11.59
N MET A 343 -10.60 11.69 10.70
CA MET A 343 -9.46 11.60 9.78
C MET A 343 -9.74 12.09 8.36
N GLU A 344 -10.77 12.90 8.14
CA GLU A 344 -11.02 13.52 6.84
C GLU A 344 -10.33 14.88 6.73
N TYR A 345 -9.33 14.98 5.86
CA TYR A 345 -8.50 16.17 5.67
C TYR A 345 -8.57 16.73 4.26
N ASP A 346 -9.58 16.33 3.51
CA ASP A 346 -9.65 16.56 2.07
C ASP A 346 -9.82 18.06 1.72
N ASP A 347 -10.42 18.84 2.61
CA ASP A 347 -10.69 20.26 2.40
C ASP A 347 -9.71 21.21 3.10
N LEU A 348 -8.67 20.68 3.75
CA LEU A 348 -7.71 21.52 4.47
C LEU A 348 -6.63 22.07 3.55
N PRO A 349 -6.21 23.34 3.73
CA PRO A 349 -5.09 23.89 2.97
C PRO A 349 -3.77 23.22 3.36
N LYS A 350 -2.81 23.23 2.43
CA LYS A 350 -1.49 22.58 2.64
C LYS A 350 -0.73 23.14 3.85
N GLU A 351 -0.92 24.41 4.17
CA GLU A 351 -0.30 25.07 5.34
C GLU A 351 -0.81 24.46 6.64
N ARG A 352 -2.12 24.23 6.74
CA ARG A 352 -2.72 23.57 7.91
C ARG A 352 -2.30 22.09 8.01
N LEU A 353 -2.24 21.40 6.88
CA LEU A 353 -1.77 20.03 6.83
C LEU A 353 -0.30 19.90 7.27
N LYS A 354 0.55 20.86 6.89
CA LYS A 354 1.94 20.92 7.36
C LYS A 354 2.03 21.06 8.88
N GLU A 355 1.22 21.96 9.47
CA GLU A 355 1.14 22.10 10.93
C GLU A 355 0.73 20.78 11.59
N MET A 356 -0.28 20.11 11.05
CA MET A 356 -0.77 18.84 11.59
C MET A 356 0.28 17.73 11.48
N ILE A 357 1.03 17.66 10.39
CA ILE A 357 2.14 16.73 10.24
C ILE A 357 3.22 17.04 11.29
N PHE A 358 3.57 18.29 11.48
CA PHE A 358 4.53 18.71 12.50
C PHE A 358 4.08 18.31 13.92
N GLU A 359 2.82 18.57 14.27
CA GLU A 359 2.22 18.17 15.55
C GLU A 359 2.31 16.66 15.78
N GLU A 360 1.99 15.85 14.76
CA GLU A 360 2.09 14.37 14.84
C GLU A 360 3.52 13.90 15.05
N THR A 361 4.51 14.55 14.43
CA THR A 361 5.91 14.21 14.65
C THR A 361 6.35 14.52 16.08
N LEU A 362 5.89 15.62 16.66
CA LEU A 362 6.17 15.98 18.05
C LEU A 362 5.52 15.01 19.04
N ILE A 363 4.27 14.63 18.80
CA ILE A 363 3.54 13.64 19.62
C ILE A 363 4.28 12.31 19.60
N PHE A 364 4.70 11.85 18.43
CA PHE A 364 5.45 10.61 18.26
C PHE A 364 6.78 10.64 19.03
N THR A 365 7.56 11.69 18.88
CA THR A 365 8.85 11.86 19.54
C THR A 365 8.71 11.82 21.05
N LYS A 366 7.73 12.56 21.59
CA LYS A 366 7.46 12.59 23.03
C LYS A 366 7.05 11.23 23.57
N ARG A 367 6.22 10.49 22.83
CA ARG A 367 5.82 9.13 23.23
C ARG A 367 7.01 8.19 23.28
N MET A 368 7.87 8.24 22.26
CA MET A 368 9.08 7.41 22.21
C MET A 368 10.08 7.71 23.33
N GLU A 369 10.17 8.97 23.75
CA GLU A 369 11.00 9.36 24.90
C GLU A 369 10.46 8.79 26.21
N LEU A 370 9.14 8.85 26.41
CA LEU A 370 8.48 8.28 27.59
C LEU A 370 8.66 6.76 27.66
N ASP A 371 8.48 6.06 26.54
CA ASP A 371 8.66 4.61 26.48
C ASP A 371 10.10 4.20 26.80
N ARG A 372 11.09 4.98 26.37
CA ARG A 372 12.50 4.73 26.71
C ARG A 372 12.75 4.91 28.20
N GLN A 373 12.16 5.93 28.83
CA GLN A 373 12.33 6.19 30.28
C GLN A 373 11.68 5.10 31.15
N GLN A 374 10.59 4.49 30.69
CA GLN A 374 9.93 3.41 31.42
C GLN A 374 10.66 2.06 31.32
N ASN A 375 11.48 1.88 30.28
CA ASN A 375 12.24 0.64 30.04
C ASN A 375 13.69 0.70 30.52
N MET A 376 14.10 1.80 31.16
CA MET A 376 15.38 1.96 31.86
C MET A 376 15.22 1.73 33.37
#